data_3a734513b530d607186e097de0b737f3
#
_entry.id   3a734513b530d607186e097de0b737f3
#
_cell.length_a   1.000
_cell.length_b   1.000
_cell.length_c   1.000
_cell.angle_alpha   90.00
_cell.angle_beta   90.00
_cell.angle_gamma   90.00
#
_symmetry.space_group_name_H-M   'P 1'
#
loop_
_entity.id
_entity.type
_entity.pdbx_description
1 polymer ?
#
loop_
_entity_poly.entity_id
_entity_poly.type
_entity_poly.pdbx_seq_one_letter_code
_entity_poly.pdbx_strand_id
1 'polypeptide(L)'
;SQEGADVDVLSRDDLELLVRQPRSSCASLYMPTHRSGPETQQDPIRLKNLIRRAEESLVAAGIRRPDASEVLRPARELIEDEAFWRHQSDGLALFLRTGWFRYYRLPLAFEELVVASDRFHVSPLLPLLTGDGRFFVLALSENEARLLAGTRFTVHEVNVPGLPAGVRDALRYDDPQREVGSHAAERGGPGARVVLHGQGIGAEVQKERLGRYLQAVDGAGSCSSALRALYR
;
A
#
# COMPACT_ATOMS: atom_id res chain seq x y z
N SER A 1 -14.34 3.24 -15.61
CA SER A 1 -13.74 1.92 -15.44
C SER A 1 -12.28 2.15 -15.12
N GLN A 2 -11.92 2.18 -13.85
CA GLN A 2 -10.55 2.20 -13.34
C GLN A 2 -10.34 0.84 -12.67
N GLU A 3 -9.85 -0.12 -13.44
CA GLU A 3 -9.21 -1.31 -12.90
C GLU A 3 -7.73 -0.96 -12.69
N GLY A 4 -7.45 -0.30 -11.55
CA GLY A 4 -6.12 -0.27 -11.00
C GLY A 4 -5.77 -1.68 -10.54
N ALA A 5 -4.51 -2.09 -10.71
CA ALA A 5 -3.98 -3.35 -10.25
C ALA A 5 -4.30 -3.54 -8.75
N ASP A 6 -5.39 -4.23 -8.48
CA ASP A 6 -5.84 -4.52 -7.12
C ASP A 6 -4.90 -5.62 -6.59
N VAL A 7 -3.90 -5.20 -5.84
CA VAL A 7 -3.27 -6.08 -4.86
C VAL A 7 -4.36 -6.34 -3.84
N ASP A 8 -4.84 -7.56 -3.78
CA ASP A 8 -5.90 -7.92 -2.83
C ASP A 8 -5.37 -7.69 -1.41
N VAL A 9 -5.84 -6.65 -0.77
CA VAL A 9 -5.51 -6.38 0.64
C VAL A 9 -6.31 -7.37 1.46
N LEU A 10 -5.63 -8.42 1.94
CA LEU A 10 -6.26 -9.37 2.84
C LEU A 10 -6.70 -8.65 4.13
N SER A 11 -8.01 -8.54 4.31
CA SER A 11 -8.61 -7.94 5.49
C SER A 11 -8.84 -8.98 6.60
N ARG A 12 -9.12 -8.51 7.82
CA ARG A 12 -9.58 -9.40 8.89
C ARG A 12 -10.90 -10.09 8.55
N ASP A 13 -11.78 -9.37 7.86
CA ASP A 13 -13.08 -9.91 7.43
C ASP A 13 -12.90 -11.04 6.41
N ASP A 14 -11.92 -10.94 5.50
CA ASP A 14 -11.58 -12.02 4.58
C ASP A 14 -11.09 -13.26 5.31
N LEU A 15 -10.23 -13.07 6.34
CA LEU A 15 -9.79 -14.19 7.15
C LEU A 15 -10.95 -14.82 7.92
N GLU A 16 -11.81 -14.02 8.54
CA GLU A 16 -13.00 -14.52 9.21
C GLU A 16 -13.91 -15.28 8.24
N LEU A 17 -14.09 -14.76 7.04
CA LEU A 17 -14.86 -15.45 5.99
C LEU A 17 -14.27 -16.82 5.68
N LEU A 18 -12.94 -16.95 5.54
CA LEU A 18 -12.27 -18.22 5.30
C LEU A 18 -12.42 -19.19 6.48
N VAL A 19 -12.26 -18.70 7.71
CA VAL A 19 -12.34 -19.52 8.94
C VAL A 19 -13.77 -19.98 9.24
N ARG A 20 -14.76 -19.12 8.97
CA ARG A 20 -16.19 -19.41 9.23
C ARG A 20 -16.84 -20.29 8.18
N GLN A 21 -16.13 -20.68 7.11
CA GLN A 21 -16.70 -21.59 6.12
C GLN A 21 -17.14 -22.90 6.78
N PRO A 22 -18.31 -23.45 6.38
CA PRO A 22 -18.77 -24.71 6.92
C PRO A 22 -17.77 -25.83 6.61
N ARG A 23 -17.65 -26.78 7.49
CA ARG A 23 -16.81 -27.96 7.29
C ARG A 23 -17.25 -28.70 6.05
N SER A 24 -16.37 -28.81 5.10
CA SER A 24 -16.56 -29.57 3.87
C SER A 24 -15.19 -29.85 3.25
N SER A 25 -15.12 -30.85 2.40
CA SER A 25 -13.89 -31.10 1.66
C SER A 25 -13.45 -29.87 0.88
N CYS A 26 -12.28 -29.36 1.21
CA CYS A 26 -11.73 -28.16 0.63
C CYS A 26 -10.23 -28.31 0.35
N ALA A 27 -9.73 -27.45 -0.52
CA ALA A 27 -8.31 -27.33 -0.84
C ALA A 27 -7.84 -25.89 -0.63
N SER A 28 -6.66 -25.76 0.00
CA SER A 28 -5.93 -24.52 0.13
C SER A 28 -4.60 -24.67 -0.61
N LEU A 29 -4.35 -23.82 -1.59
CA LEU A 29 -3.14 -23.82 -2.40
C LEU A 29 -2.41 -22.51 -2.20
N TYR A 30 -1.08 -22.59 -2.05
CA TYR A 30 -0.20 -21.43 -1.96
C TYR A 30 0.97 -21.59 -2.90
N MET A 31 1.38 -20.52 -3.55
CA MET A 31 2.53 -20.51 -4.43
C MET A 31 3.16 -19.13 -4.53
N PRO A 32 4.46 -19.05 -4.81
CA PRO A 32 5.07 -17.80 -5.22
C PRO A 32 4.59 -17.43 -6.62
N THR A 33 4.44 -16.13 -6.87
CA THR A 33 4.15 -15.56 -8.19
C THR A 33 5.08 -14.38 -8.44
N HIS A 34 5.14 -13.93 -9.70
CA HIS A 34 6.07 -12.90 -10.12
C HIS A 34 5.30 -11.76 -10.80
N ARG A 35 5.63 -10.51 -10.43
CA ARG A 35 5.01 -9.30 -11.00
C ARG A 35 5.47 -9.02 -12.42
N SER A 36 6.69 -9.42 -12.74
CA SER A 36 7.34 -9.20 -14.04
C SER A 36 8.56 -10.13 -14.20
N GLY A 37 9.10 -10.18 -15.40
CA GLY A 37 10.28 -10.99 -15.68
C GLY A 37 9.96 -12.34 -16.35
N PRO A 38 10.99 -13.10 -16.74
CA PRO A 38 10.82 -14.37 -17.44
C PRO A 38 10.17 -15.44 -16.56
N GLU A 39 10.27 -15.32 -15.24
CA GLU A 39 9.69 -16.25 -14.26
C GLU A 39 8.17 -16.27 -14.28
N THR A 40 7.52 -15.21 -14.76
CA THR A 40 6.05 -15.14 -14.89
C THR A 40 5.49 -16.25 -15.77
N GLN A 41 6.26 -16.71 -16.76
CA GLN A 41 5.86 -17.81 -17.64
C GLN A 41 5.79 -19.16 -16.92
N GLN A 42 6.46 -19.28 -15.79
CA GLN A 42 6.47 -20.50 -14.97
C GLN A 42 5.26 -20.57 -14.01
N ASP A 43 4.64 -19.44 -13.72
CA ASP A 43 3.57 -19.36 -12.72
C ASP A 43 2.33 -20.19 -13.11
N PRO A 44 1.81 -20.16 -14.36
CA PRO A 44 0.72 -21.04 -14.78
C PRO A 44 1.09 -22.52 -14.72
N ILE A 45 2.35 -22.86 -15.06
CA ILE A 45 2.85 -24.24 -15.01
C ILE A 45 2.91 -24.73 -13.55
N ARG A 46 3.35 -23.86 -12.65
CA ARG A 46 3.40 -24.13 -11.21
C ARG A 46 1.99 -24.36 -10.65
N LEU A 47 1.03 -23.49 -11.01
CA LEU A 47 -0.37 -23.68 -10.62
C LEU A 47 -0.91 -25.02 -11.11
N LYS A 48 -0.66 -25.40 -12.35
CA LYS A 48 -1.07 -26.69 -12.92
C LYS A 48 -0.55 -27.88 -12.10
N ASN A 49 0.73 -27.81 -11.68
CA ASN A 49 1.34 -28.85 -10.85
C ASN A 49 0.70 -28.92 -9.45
N LEU A 50 0.41 -27.75 -8.84
CA LEU A 50 -0.27 -27.67 -7.54
C LEU A 50 -1.69 -28.22 -7.59
N ILE A 51 -2.45 -27.93 -8.66
CA ILE A 51 -3.79 -28.48 -8.87
C ILE A 51 -3.76 -30.01 -8.95
N ARG A 52 -2.77 -30.58 -9.67
CA ARG A 52 -2.61 -32.04 -9.72
C ARG A 52 -2.34 -32.61 -8.33
N ARG A 53 -1.43 -32.04 -7.56
CA ARG A 53 -1.14 -32.43 -6.18
C ARG A 53 -2.38 -32.28 -5.28
N ALA A 54 -3.19 -31.24 -5.47
CA ALA A 54 -4.43 -31.03 -4.74
C ALA A 54 -5.47 -32.12 -5.05
N GLU A 55 -5.61 -32.50 -6.32
CA GLU A 55 -6.51 -33.60 -6.73
C GLU A 55 -6.08 -34.93 -6.09
N GLU A 56 -4.80 -35.25 -6.11
CA GLU A 56 -4.25 -36.45 -5.48
C GLU A 56 -4.50 -36.44 -3.96
N SER A 57 -4.32 -35.26 -3.30
CA SER A 57 -4.54 -35.11 -1.86
C SER A 57 -6.01 -35.23 -1.48
N LEU A 58 -6.94 -34.66 -2.27
CA LEU A 58 -8.38 -34.79 -2.06
C LEU A 58 -8.83 -36.26 -2.22
N VAL A 59 -8.31 -36.95 -3.23
CA VAL A 59 -8.61 -38.39 -3.45
C VAL A 59 -8.07 -39.22 -2.29
N ALA A 60 -6.85 -38.94 -1.83
CA ALA A 60 -6.27 -39.63 -0.67
C ALA A 60 -7.08 -39.38 0.62
N ALA A 61 -7.72 -38.21 0.75
CA ALA A 61 -8.65 -37.88 1.83
C ALA A 61 -10.05 -38.53 1.68
N GLY A 62 -10.25 -39.39 0.67
CA GLY A 62 -11.49 -40.15 0.47
C GLY A 62 -12.52 -39.50 -0.45
N ILE A 63 -12.18 -38.40 -1.12
CA ILE A 63 -13.06 -37.74 -2.09
C ILE A 63 -12.98 -38.48 -3.42
N ARG A 64 -14.13 -38.73 -4.04
CA ARG A 64 -14.15 -39.36 -5.37
C ARG A 64 -13.49 -38.45 -6.41
N ARG A 65 -12.73 -39.02 -7.32
CA ARG A 65 -12.00 -38.25 -8.33
C ARG A 65 -12.86 -37.24 -9.11
N PRO A 66 -14.09 -37.55 -9.57
CA PRO A 66 -14.95 -36.57 -10.23
C PRO A 66 -15.29 -35.35 -9.34
N ASP A 67 -15.57 -35.60 -8.04
CA ASP A 67 -15.91 -34.57 -7.08
C ASP A 67 -14.68 -33.70 -6.76
N ALA A 68 -13.48 -34.30 -6.62
CA ALA A 68 -12.22 -33.57 -6.48
C ALA A 68 -11.92 -32.69 -7.71
N SER A 69 -12.19 -33.22 -8.90
CA SER A 69 -12.05 -32.47 -10.15
C SER A 69 -12.99 -31.26 -10.23
N GLU A 70 -14.23 -31.40 -9.76
CA GLU A 70 -15.21 -30.31 -9.70
C GLU A 70 -14.79 -29.22 -8.71
N VAL A 71 -14.28 -29.59 -7.52
CA VAL A 71 -13.73 -28.64 -6.55
C VAL A 71 -12.62 -27.80 -7.16
N LEU A 72 -11.76 -28.39 -7.98
CA LEU A 72 -10.57 -27.75 -8.55
C LEU A 72 -10.82 -27.07 -9.91
N ARG A 73 -12.00 -27.20 -10.47
CA ARG A 73 -12.35 -26.65 -11.79
C ARG A 73 -12.08 -25.14 -11.89
N PRO A 74 -12.50 -24.28 -10.92
CA PRO A 74 -12.24 -22.84 -11.04
C PRO A 74 -10.74 -22.50 -11.08
N ALA A 75 -9.91 -23.24 -10.34
CA ALA A 75 -8.46 -23.01 -10.39
C ALA A 75 -7.83 -23.45 -11.73
N ARG A 76 -8.40 -24.47 -12.39
CA ARG A 76 -7.97 -24.89 -13.73
C ARG A 76 -8.29 -23.84 -14.79
N GLU A 77 -9.42 -23.16 -14.66
CA GLU A 77 -9.84 -22.08 -15.56
C GLU A 77 -8.84 -20.90 -15.52
N LEU A 78 -8.23 -20.63 -14.36
CA LEU A 78 -7.20 -19.59 -14.23
C LEU A 78 -5.91 -19.88 -15.00
N ILE A 79 -5.60 -21.16 -15.29
CA ILE A 79 -4.35 -21.51 -16.00
C ILE A 79 -4.28 -20.84 -17.37
N GLU A 80 -5.42 -20.78 -18.08
CA GLU A 80 -5.54 -20.24 -19.43
C GLU A 80 -5.94 -18.74 -19.44
N ASP A 81 -6.15 -18.14 -18.27
CA ASP A 81 -6.56 -16.74 -18.15
C ASP A 81 -5.34 -15.81 -18.20
N GLU A 82 -4.99 -15.34 -19.40
CA GLU A 82 -3.88 -14.39 -19.57
C GLU A 82 -4.09 -13.07 -18.80
N ALA A 83 -5.33 -12.61 -18.67
CA ALA A 83 -5.62 -11.36 -17.96
C ALA A 83 -5.33 -11.51 -16.45
N PHE A 84 -5.66 -12.66 -15.88
CA PHE A 84 -5.31 -13.02 -14.52
C PHE A 84 -3.80 -13.00 -14.30
N TRP A 85 -2.99 -13.58 -15.20
CA TRP A 85 -1.54 -13.68 -15.04
C TRP A 85 -0.78 -12.36 -15.28
N ARG A 86 -1.38 -11.40 -15.98
CA ARG A 86 -0.77 -10.06 -16.18
C ARG A 86 -0.66 -9.24 -14.90
N HIS A 87 -1.48 -9.52 -13.90
CA HIS A 87 -1.61 -8.72 -12.69
C HIS A 87 -1.37 -9.58 -11.45
N GLN A 88 -0.16 -10.11 -11.32
CA GLN A 88 0.23 -10.89 -10.15
C GLN A 88 0.98 -10.05 -9.11
N SER A 89 1.00 -10.53 -7.86
CA SER A 89 1.81 -10.01 -6.77
C SER A 89 2.97 -10.99 -6.48
N ASP A 90 3.51 -11.00 -5.26
CA ASP A 90 4.64 -11.85 -4.89
C ASP A 90 4.20 -13.27 -4.52
N GLY A 91 2.92 -13.45 -4.23
CA GLY A 91 2.35 -14.76 -3.95
C GLY A 91 0.85 -14.84 -4.21
N LEU A 92 0.40 -16.06 -4.47
CA LEU A 92 -0.98 -16.41 -4.76
C LEU A 92 -1.47 -17.44 -3.75
N ALA A 93 -2.62 -17.17 -3.14
CA ALA A 93 -3.35 -18.10 -2.28
C ALA A 93 -4.71 -18.41 -2.90
N LEU A 94 -5.07 -19.69 -3.03
CA LEU A 94 -6.36 -20.13 -3.55
C LEU A 94 -7.08 -21.01 -2.53
N PHE A 95 -8.38 -20.80 -2.40
CA PHE A 95 -9.26 -21.51 -1.51
C PHE A 95 -10.46 -22.04 -2.28
N LEU A 96 -10.60 -23.37 -2.30
CA LEU A 96 -11.56 -24.07 -3.14
C LEU A 96 -12.37 -25.09 -2.33
N ARG A 97 -13.65 -25.10 -2.54
CA ARG A 97 -14.58 -26.17 -2.13
C ARG A 97 -15.72 -26.25 -3.14
N THR A 98 -16.54 -27.26 -3.04
CA THR A 98 -17.70 -27.40 -3.94
C THR A 98 -18.57 -26.14 -3.92
N GLY A 99 -18.76 -25.55 -5.08
CA GLY A 99 -19.61 -24.36 -5.27
C GLY A 99 -19.05 -23.07 -4.68
N TRP A 100 -17.79 -23.04 -4.22
CA TRP A 100 -17.17 -21.85 -3.69
C TRP A 100 -15.68 -21.78 -4.02
N PHE A 101 -15.24 -20.59 -4.48
CA PHE A 101 -13.87 -20.32 -4.87
C PHE A 101 -13.49 -18.89 -4.51
N ARG A 102 -12.29 -18.71 -3.96
CA ARG A 102 -11.62 -17.41 -3.80
C ARG A 102 -10.13 -17.54 -3.99
N TYR A 103 -9.53 -16.46 -4.48
CA TYR A 103 -8.08 -16.33 -4.54
C TYR A 103 -7.68 -14.94 -4.03
N TYR A 104 -6.41 -14.82 -3.61
CA TYR A 104 -5.80 -13.59 -3.15
C TYR A 104 -4.39 -13.48 -3.74
N ARG A 105 -4.11 -12.36 -4.38
CA ARG A 105 -2.80 -11.98 -4.89
C ARG A 105 -2.13 -11.12 -3.82
N LEU A 106 -1.14 -11.65 -3.11
CA LEU A 106 -0.63 -11.09 -1.87
C LEU A 106 0.83 -10.67 -2.00
N PRO A 107 1.23 -9.57 -1.36
CA PRO A 107 2.60 -9.07 -1.37
C PRO A 107 3.50 -9.87 -0.41
N LEU A 108 3.37 -11.17 -0.43
CA LEU A 108 4.14 -12.13 0.36
C LEU A 108 4.41 -13.37 -0.49
N ALA A 109 5.68 -13.67 -0.73
CA ALA A 109 6.06 -14.89 -1.39
C ALA A 109 5.78 -16.11 -0.49
N PHE A 110 5.02 -17.06 -1.00
CA PHE A 110 4.73 -18.32 -0.31
C PHE A 110 5.63 -19.42 -0.83
N GLU A 111 5.90 -20.40 0.02
CA GLU A 111 6.35 -21.70 -0.44
C GLU A 111 5.18 -22.45 -1.08
N GLU A 112 5.49 -23.35 -2.04
CA GLU A 112 4.46 -24.19 -2.65
C GLU A 112 3.84 -25.12 -1.61
N LEU A 113 2.57 -24.89 -1.30
CA LEU A 113 1.83 -25.68 -0.31
C LEU A 113 0.47 -26.08 -0.85
N VAL A 114 0.11 -27.32 -0.64
CA VAL A 114 -1.23 -27.87 -0.90
C VAL A 114 -1.74 -28.54 0.37
N VAL A 115 -2.90 -28.11 0.82
CA VAL A 115 -3.59 -28.72 1.97
C VAL A 115 -5.01 -29.07 1.56
N ALA A 116 -5.34 -30.39 1.59
CA ALA A 116 -6.69 -30.89 1.47
C ALA A 116 -7.22 -31.25 2.88
N SER A 117 -8.33 -30.66 3.29
CA SER A 117 -8.88 -30.81 4.64
C SER A 117 -10.38 -30.53 4.66
N ASP A 118 -10.99 -30.61 5.85
CA ASP A 118 -12.37 -30.18 6.09
C ASP A 118 -12.50 -28.69 6.39
N ARG A 119 -11.37 -27.97 6.48
CA ARG A 119 -11.27 -26.52 6.69
C ARG A 119 -10.16 -25.92 5.87
N PHE A 120 -10.30 -24.65 5.55
CA PHE A 120 -9.21 -23.91 4.90
C PHE A 120 -8.00 -23.75 5.82
N HIS A 121 -6.83 -23.98 5.26
CA HIS A 121 -5.56 -23.77 5.94
C HIS A 121 -5.11 -22.33 5.76
N VAL A 122 -5.30 -21.48 6.77
CA VAL A 122 -5.06 -20.03 6.72
C VAL A 122 -3.76 -19.59 7.38
N SER A 123 -3.01 -20.52 7.99
CA SER A 123 -1.78 -20.19 8.74
C SER A 123 -0.75 -19.35 7.94
N PRO A 124 -0.51 -19.61 6.64
CA PRO A 124 0.42 -18.79 5.85
C PRO A 124 0.00 -17.34 5.68
N LEU A 125 -1.27 -16.99 5.93
CA LEU A 125 -1.79 -15.63 5.84
C LEU A 125 -1.60 -14.82 7.12
N LEU A 126 -1.36 -15.47 8.25
CA LEU A 126 -1.25 -14.81 9.57
C LEU A 126 -0.18 -13.70 9.62
N PRO A 127 1.01 -13.84 8.99
CA PRO A 127 1.99 -12.77 8.98
C PRO A 127 1.51 -11.46 8.34
N LEU A 128 0.51 -11.54 7.46
CA LEU A 128 -0.10 -10.35 6.83
C LEU A 128 -1.00 -9.58 7.81
N LEU A 129 -1.53 -10.25 8.81
CA LEU A 129 -2.51 -9.70 9.76
C LEU A 129 -1.91 -9.37 11.12
N THR A 130 -0.83 -10.04 11.52
CA THR A 130 -0.19 -9.88 12.85
C THR A 130 0.81 -8.73 12.91
N GLY A 131 1.19 -8.18 11.75
CA GLY A 131 2.07 -7.03 11.71
C GLY A 131 1.32 -5.82 11.16
N ASP A 132 0.69 -5.06 12.04
CA ASP A 132 -0.01 -3.82 11.64
C ASP A 132 0.94 -2.80 11.01
N GLY A 133 2.23 -3.04 10.99
CA GLY A 133 3.32 -2.31 10.32
C GLY A 133 2.94 -0.98 9.67
N ARG A 134 1.80 -0.42 10.11
CA ARG A 134 1.32 0.86 9.64
C ARG A 134 2.32 1.93 10.05
N PHE A 135 2.76 2.67 9.10
CA PHE A 135 3.61 3.84 9.33
C PHE A 135 3.09 4.99 8.46
N PHE A 136 3.40 6.18 8.91
CA PHE A 136 3.10 7.37 8.15
C PHE A 136 4.41 8.05 7.77
N VAL A 137 4.50 8.49 6.52
CA VAL A 137 5.62 9.28 6.03
C VAL A 137 5.09 10.64 5.63
N LEU A 138 5.52 11.67 6.35
CA LEU A 138 5.28 13.05 5.96
C LEU A 138 6.42 13.51 5.06
N ALA A 139 6.17 13.55 3.77
CA ALA A 139 7.12 14.04 2.78
C ALA A 139 6.95 15.55 2.61
N LEU A 140 7.98 16.31 2.95
CA LEU A 140 7.99 17.76 2.90
C LEU A 140 9.04 18.28 1.91
N SER A 141 8.62 19.21 1.07
CA SER A 141 9.49 20.02 0.24
C SER A 141 9.04 21.48 0.29
N GLU A 142 9.78 22.39 -0.32
CA GLU A 142 9.36 23.79 -0.40
C GLU A 142 8.03 24.01 -1.13
N ASN A 143 7.71 23.14 -2.06
CA ASN A 143 6.56 23.28 -2.95
C ASN A 143 5.46 22.26 -2.71
N GLU A 144 5.73 21.23 -1.90
CA GLU A 144 4.81 20.11 -1.74
C GLU A 144 4.92 19.49 -0.35
N ALA A 145 3.75 19.22 0.28
CA ALA A 145 3.62 18.41 1.47
C ALA A 145 2.65 17.28 1.21
N ARG A 146 3.08 16.06 1.44
CA ARG A 146 2.24 14.86 1.27
C ARG A 146 2.34 13.97 2.49
N LEU A 147 1.20 13.47 2.95
CA LEU A 147 1.16 12.40 3.93
C LEU A 147 0.94 11.07 3.21
N LEU A 148 1.85 10.16 3.41
CA LEU A 148 1.75 8.80 2.91
C LEU A 148 1.46 7.87 4.08
N ALA A 149 0.46 7.01 3.95
CA ALA A 149 0.24 5.90 4.85
C ALA A 149 0.78 4.63 4.20
N GLY A 150 1.53 3.87 4.96
CA GLY A 150 2.14 2.64 4.46
C GLY A 150 1.97 1.48 5.42
N THR A 151 2.06 0.31 4.85
CA THR A 151 2.31 -0.96 5.54
C THR A 151 3.64 -1.49 5.04
N ARG A 152 4.09 -2.63 5.53
CA ARG A 152 5.28 -3.28 4.95
C ARG A 152 5.15 -3.63 3.46
N PHE A 153 3.95 -3.56 2.90
CA PHE A 153 3.65 -4.03 1.55
C PHE A 153 3.12 -2.96 0.61
N THR A 154 2.49 -1.91 1.14
CA THR A 154 1.81 -0.89 0.34
C THR A 154 2.09 0.50 0.88
N VAL A 155 2.12 1.49 -0.01
CA VAL A 155 2.15 2.91 0.34
C VAL A 155 1.11 3.61 -0.52
N HIS A 156 0.27 4.43 0.10
CA HIS A 156 -0.71 5.26 -0.59
C HIS A 156 -0.74 6.66 0.03
N GLU A 157 -1.12 7.63 -0.76
CA GLU A 157 -1.26 9.01 -0.29
C GLU A 157 -2.57 9.19 0.48
N VAL A 158 -2.48 9.88 1.62
CA VAL A 158 -3.62 10.21 2.48
C VAL A 158 -3.95 11.68 2.31
N ASN A 159 -5.17 11.97 1.89
CA ASN A 159 -5.64 13.36 1.86
C ASN A 159 -5.91 13.86 3.28
N VAL A 160 -5.12 14.83 3.74
CA VAL A 160 -5.28 15.47 5.06
C VAL A 160 -5.86 16.86 4.85
N PRO A 161 -7.13 17.09 5.22
CA PRO A 161 -7.72 18.43 5.15
C PRO A 161 -6.90 19.42 5.98
N GLY A 162 -6.52 20.53 5.36
CA GLY A 162 -5.75 21.59 6.03
C GLY A 162 -4.23 21.39 6.00
N LEU A 163 -3.72 20.31 5.42
CA LEU A 163 -2.29 20.20 5.17
C LEU A 163 -1.88 21.22 4.09
N PRO A 164 -0.97 22.18 4.41
CA PRO A 164 -0.56 23.17 3.41
C PRO A 164 0.19 22.47 2.26
N ALA A 165 -0.14 22.82 1.03
CA ALA A 165 0.47 22.21 -0.15
C ALA A 165 1.99 22.44 -0.22
N GLY A 166 2.52 23.49 0.42
CA GLY A 166 3.94 23.78 0.50
C GLY A 166 4.22 25.04 1.31
N VAL A 167 5.48 25.44 1.38
CA VAL A 167 5.90 26.63 2.16
C VAL A 167 5.14 27.89 1.73
N ARG A 168 4.91 28.08 0.44
CA ARG A 168 4.20 29.25 -0.09
C ARG A 168 2.73 29.29 0.33
N ASP A 169 2.09 28.13 0.41
CA ASP A 169 0.69 28.02 0.82
C ASP A 169 0.54 28.26 2.31
N ALA A 170 1.42 27.70 3.12
CA ALA A 170 1.47 27.92 4.56
C ALA A 170 1.67 29.40 4.95
N LEU A 171 2.41 30.15 4.11
CA LEU A 171 2.72 31.55 4.35
C LEU A 171 1.75 32.52 3.66
N ARG A 172 0.75 32.06 2.94
CA ARG A 172 -0.21 32.90 2.20
C ARG A 172 -1.01 33.85 3.08
N TYR A 173 -1.23 33.49 4.34
CA TYR A 173 -1.98 34.30 5.29
C TYR A 173 -1.08 35.25 6.12
N ASP A 174 0.24 35.14 5.95
CA ASP A 174 1.22 35.86 6.76
C ASP A 174 2.07 36.86 5.95
N ASP A 175 1.56 37.31 4.79
CA ASP A 175 2.17 38.46 4.09
C ASP A 175 1.49 39.77 4.57
N PRO A 176 1.86 40.33 5.74
CA PRO A 176 1.60 41.71 5.98
C PRO A 176 2.44 42.44 4.95
N GLN A 177 1.79 43.24 4.14
CA GLN A 177 2.43 44.24 3.28
C GLN A 177 3.65 44.78 4.01
N ARG A 178 4.84 44.32 3.62
CA ARG A 178 6.07 44.97 4.05
C ARG A 178 6.05 46.28 3.34
N GLU A 179 5.48 47.29 4.03
CA GLU A 179 5.81 48.67 3.76
C GLU A 179 7.32 48.76 3.74
N VAL A 180 7.86 48.84 2.54
CA VAL A 180 9.22 49.31 2.34
C VAL A 180 9.24 50.74 2.79
N GLY A 181 9.44 50.92 4.09
CA GLY A 181 9.78 52.22 4.67
C GLY A 181 11.12 52.60 4.08
N SER A 182 11.10 53.24 2.92
CA SER A 182 12.23 54.00 2.43
C SER A 182 12.39 55.23 3.30
N HIS A 183 13.07 55.11 4.42
CA HIS A 183 13.66 56.30 5.05
C HIS A 183 14.80 56.74 4.15
N ALA A 184 14.46 57.64 3.24
CA ALA A 184 15.42 58.48 2.56
C ALA A 184 16.05 59.42 3.64
N ALA A 185 17.17 59.04 4.18
CA ALA A 185 18.05 59.94 4.88
C ALA A 185 18.84 60.72 3.80
N GLU A 186 18.30 61.88 3.43
CA GLU A 186 19.09 62.91 2.81
C GLU A 186 20.17 63.37 3.78
N ARG A 187 21.44 63.05 3.46
CA ARG A 187 22.62 63.90 3.71
C ARG A 187 23.90 63.24 3.22
N GLY A 188 24.54 63.91 2.29
CA GLY A 188 25.99 63.92 2.22
C GLY A 188 26.66 63.30 1.01
N GLY A 189 27.09 64.14 0.10
CA GLY A 189 28.36 64.06 -0.58
C GLY A 189 28.62 62.98 -1.67
N PRO A 190 29.27 63.36 -2.78
CA PRO A 190 29.61 62.38 -3.83
C PRO A 190 30.81 61.54 -3.42
N GLY A 191 30.60 60.22 -3.19
CA GLY A 191 31.73 59.32 -2.96
C GLY A 191 31.49 58.10 -2.08
N ALA A 192 30.32 57.84 -1.53
CA ALA A 192 30.08 56.67 -0.71
C ALA A 192 29.74 55.45 -1.56
N ARG A 193 30.71 54.58 -1.68
CA ARG A 193 30.56 53.24 -2.25
C ARG A 193 29.78 52.38 -1.24
N VAL A 194 28.48 52.15 -1.47
CA VAL A 194 27.67 51.26 -0.64
C VAL A 194 28.14 49.84 -0.92
N VAL A 195 28.86 49.26 0.01
CA VAL A 195 29.15 47.83 0.02
C VAL A 195 27.95 47.15 0.66
N LEU A 196 27.07 46.56 -0.15
CA LEU A 196 26.00 45.70 0.27
C LEU A 196 26.60 44.36 0.74
N HIS A 197 26.86 44.22 2.02
CA HIS A 197 27.08 42.91 2.64
C HIS A 197 25.74 42.22 2.86
N GLY A 198 25.22 41.54 1.82
CA GLY A 198 23.95 40.83 1.84
C GLY A 198 24.10 39.31 1.94
N GLN A 199 24.85 38.76 2.89
CA GLN A 199 24.97 37.32 3.05
C GLN A 199 24.38 36.73 4.34
N GLY A 200 23.91 37.54 5.30
CA GLY A 200 23.33 37.01 6.57
C GLY A 200 21.81 37.01 6.63
N ILE A 201 21.15 37.96 5.99
CA ILE A 201 19.72 38.24 6.17
C ILE A 201 18.85 37.21 5.43
N GLY A 202 19.31 36.66 4.31
CA GLY A 202 18.56 35.68 3.54
C GLY A 202 18.41 34.32 4.23
N ALA A 203 19.46 33.83 4.89
CA ALA A 203 19.46 32.52 5.55
C ALA A 203 18.57 32.50 6.80
N GLU A 204 18.53 33.60 7.55
CA GLU A 204 17.73 33.70 8.77
C GLU A 204 16.23 33.86 8.46
N VAL A 205 15.88 34.61 7.45
CA VAL A 205 14.51 34.72 6.91
C VAL A 205 14.01 33.38 6.36
N GLN A 206 14.87 32.63 5.69
CA GLN A 206 14.52 31.34 5.16
C GLN A 206 14.31 30.29 6.27
N LYS A 207 15.12 30.35 7.32
CA LYS A 207 14.97 29.50 8.51
C LYS A 207 13.67 29.80 9.27
N GLU A 208 13.32 31.05 9.41
CA GLU A 208 12.06 31.47 10.04
C GLU A 208 10.83 31.06 9.22
N ARG A 209 10.88 31.19 7.90
CA ARG A 209 9.85 30.72 6.98
C ARG A 209 9.64 29.19 7.08
N LEU A 210 10.73 28.45 7.12
CA LEU A 210 10.67 27.00 7.30
C LEU A 210 10.09 26.61 8.67
N GLY A 211 10.45 27.33 9.74
CA GLY A 211 9.89 27.12 11.07
C GLY A 211 8.38 27.31 11.11
N ARG A 212 7.85 28.36 10.49
CA ARG A 212 6.40 28.61 10.39
C ARG A 212 5.68 27.55 9.55
N TYR A 213 6.29 27.12 8.46
CA TYR A 213 5.76 26.04 7.65
C TYR A 213 5.62 24.73 8.45
N LEU A 214 6.66 24.35 9.19
CA LEU A 214 6.62 23.18 10.05
C LEU A 214 5.57 23.28 11.15
N GLN A 215 5.35 24.46 11.72
CA GLN A 215 4.27 24.70 12.69
C GLN A 215 2.87 24.56 12.07
N ALA A 216 2.67 25.05 10.85
CA ALA A 216 1.41 24.89 10.13
C ALA A 216 1.11 23.42 9.80
N VAL A 217 2.13 22.66 9.42
CA VAL A 217 2.04 21.23 9.18
C VAL A 217 1.72 20.46 10.48
N ASP A 218 2.37 20.80 11.59
CA ASP A 218 2.11 20.20 12.90
C ASP A 218 0.68 20.49 13.38
N GLY A 219 0.21 21.72 13.20
CA GLY A 219 -1.18 22.11 13.48
C GLY A 219 -2.21 21.32 12.67
N ALA A 220 -1.95 21.08 11.38
CA ALA A 220 -2.80 20.28 10.53
C ALA A 220 -2.80 18.79 10.95
N GLY A 221 -1.65 18.24 11.30
CA GLY A 221 -1.50 16.88 11.80
C GLY A 221 -2.18 16.65 13.14
N SER A 222 -2.12 17.62 14.05
CA SER A 222 -2.73 17.55 15.39
C SER A 222 -4.26 17.70 15.35
N CYS A 223 -4.80 18.41 14.36
CA CYS A 223 -6.24 18.65 14.21
C CYS A 223 -6.98 17.52 13.47
N SER A 224 -6.27 16.56 12.90
CA SER A 224 -6.85 15.52 12.05
C SER A 224 -7.52 14.44 12.88
N SER A 225 -8.85 14.53 13.02
CA SER A 225 -9.72 13.40 13.39
C SER A 225 -9.50 12.17 12.46
N ALA A 226 -8.99 12.40 11.26
CA ALA A 226 -8.61 11.36 10.31
C ALA A 226 -7.45 10.50 10.82
N LEU A 227 -6.41 11.07 11.45
CA LEU A 227 -5.33 10.29 12.07
C LEU A 227 -5.84 9.47 13.26
N ARG A 228 -6.79 9.98 14.04
CA ARG A 228 -7.40 9.24 15.16
C ARG A 228 -8.33 8.13 14.69
N ALA A 229 -8.99 8.27 13.55
CA ALA A 229 -9.84 7.23 12.97
C ALA A 229 -9.03 6.05 12.38
N LEU A 230 -7.80 6.30 11.96
CA LEU A 230 -6.88 5.29 11.45
C LEU A 230 -6.15 4.51 12.56
N TYR A 231 -6.24 4.96 13.81
CA TYR A 231 -5.64 4.31 15.00
C TYR A 231 -6.64 3.41 15.77
N ARG A 232 -7.85 3.26 15.30
CA ARG A 232 -8.83 2.28 15.79
C ARG A 232 -8.96 1.16 14.77
#